data_9d0a6c2bd637cb9a115534b921c97b5b
#
_entry.id   9d0a6c2bd637cb9a115534b921c97b5b
#
_cell.length_a   1.000
_cell.length_b   1.000
_cell.length_c   1.000
_cell.angle_alpha   90.00
_cell.angle_beta   90.00
_cell.angle_gamma   90.00
#
_symmetry.space_group_name_H-M   'P 1'
#
loop_
_entity.id
_entity.type
_entity.pdbx_description
1 polymer ?
#
loop_
_entity_poly.entity_id
_entity_poly.type
_entity_poly.pdbx_seq_one_letter_code
_entity_poly.pdbx_strand_id
1 'polypeptide(L)'
;LANLAVAFVPAAVVGLVLEPVRARLFGIWPIVGAWIVGGLLILLLVRERSAGVRAGAAAPASAGRALESLTWRIALAIGLAQAVAVWPGVSRSLATIAAGLLLGLSVPAAVEFSFLLGLLTLGAATGYEAVKSGGEIVAAFGVVTPIVGFVVAAVSAFLAVRWMVSWLKTRSLSVFGWYRIGIGALVAALTLFRVVK
;
A
#
# COMPACT_ATOMS: atom_id res chain seq x y z
N LEU A 1 -18.29 -0.94 7.93
CA LEU A 1 -17.70 0.38 8.26
C LEU A 1 -16.88 0.35 9.53
N ALA A 2 -17.37 -0.26 10.66
CA ALA A 2 -16.64 -0.31 11.93
C ALA A 2 -15.23 -0.93 11.78
N ASN A 3 -15.09 -2.03 11.05
CA ASN A 3 -13.80 -2.69 10.81
C ASN A 3 -12.81 -1.83 10.03
N LEU A 4 -13.27 -0.94 9.14
CA LEU A 4 -12.41 0.03 8.47
C LEU A 4 -11.87 1.07 9.44
N ALA A 5 -12.72 1.58 10.35
CA ALA A 5 -12.29 2.51 11.39
C ALA A 5 -11.27 1.86 12.33
N VAL A 6 -11.50 0.60 12.75
CA VAL A 6 -10.56 -0.16 13.59
C VAL A 6 -9.19 -0.33 12.89
N ALA A 7 -9.19 -0.64 11.59
CA ALA A 7 -7.94 -0.79 10.83
C ALA A 7 -7.26 0.56 10.53
N PHE A 8 -8.00 1.65 10.47
CA PHE A 8 -7.45 3.00 10.23
C PHE A 8 -6.65 3.53 11.42
N VAL A 9 -7.17 3.33 12.65
CA VAL A 9 -6.63 3.94 13.88
C VAL A 9 -5.12 3.69 14.08
N PRO A 10 -4.57 2.46 13.98
CA PRO A 10 -3.14 2.23 14.21
C PRO A 10 -2.24 3.07 13.28
N ALA A 11 -2.59 3.13 11.99
CA ALA A 11 -1.81 3.90 11.02
C ALA A 11 -1.94 5.41 11.22
N ALA A 12 -3.11 5.89 11.61
CA ALA A 12 -3.33 7.30 11.94
C ALA A 12 -2.49 7.72 13.16
N VAL A 13 -2.52 6.92 14.25
CA VAL A 13 -1.73 7.17 15.46
C VAL A 13 -0.23 7.18 15.14
N VAL A 14 0.26 6.14 14.45
CA VAL A 14 1.69 6.04 14.09
C VAL A 14 2.10 7.17 13.16
N GLY A 15 1.26 7.54 12.18
CA GLY A 15 1.53 8.64 11.27
C GLY A 15 1.68 9.99 11.98
N LEU A 16 0.82 10.28 12.95
CA LEU A 16 0.87 11.51 13.76
C LEU A 16 2.08 11.51 14.70
N VAL A 17 2.36 10.39 15.39
CA VAL A 17 3.49 10.27 16.31
C VAL A 17 4.84 10.37 15.60
N LEU A 18 4.94 9.83 14.37
CA LEU A 18 6.18 9.86 13.60
C LEU A 18 6.36 11.14 12.76
N GLU A 19 5.39 12.04 12.74
CA GLU A 19 5.49 13.28 11.95
C GLU A 19 6.81 14.05 12.24
N PRO A 20 7.26 14.24 13.51
CA PRO A 20 8.49 14.99 13.80
C PRO A 20 9.77 14.33 13.31
N VAL A 21 9.79 12.99 13.19
CA VAL A 21 10.98 12.23 12.75
C VAL A 21 10.87 11.76 11.31
N ARG A 22 9.79 12.08 10.65
CA ARG A 22 9.47 11.65 9.29
C ARG A 22 10.60 11.96 8.31
N ALA A 23 11.20 13.14 8.39
CA ALA A 23 12.29 13.55 7.51
C ALA A 23 13.50 12.59 7.53
N ARG A 24 13.78 11.96 8.67
CA ARG A 24 14.88 10.97 8.79
C ARG A 24 14.57 9.64 8.10
N LEU A 25 13.28 9.29 7.97
CA LEU A 25 12.83 8.06 7.30
C LEU A 25 12.86 8.20 5.77
N PHE A 26 12.88 9.43 5.24
CA PHE A 26 12.88 9.72 3.80
C PHE A 26 14.27 9.67 3.16
N GLY A 27 15.26 9.06 3.81
CA GLY A 27 16.57 8.82 3.21
C GLY A 27 16.49 7.76 2.09
N ILE A 28 17.43 7.83 1.13
CA ILE A 28 17.49 6.90 -0.01
C ILE A 28 17.62 5.44 0.45
N TRP A 29 18.51 5.16 1.39
CA TRP A 29 18.79 3.80 1.87
C TRP A 29 17.60 3.12 2.57
N PRO A 30 16.86 3.80 3.48
CA PRO A 30 15.61 3.27 4.01
C PRO A 30 14.58 2.89 2.94
N ILE A 31 14.46 3.71 1.88
CA ILE A 31 13.53 3.46 0.77
C ILE A 31 13.98 2.26 -0.06
N VAL A 32 15.26 2.19 -0.42
CA VAL A 32 15.85 1.07 -1.16
C VAL A 32 15.66 -0.24 -0.37
N GLY A 33 15.97 -0.23 0.92
CA GLY A 33 15.76 -1.40 1.79
C GLY A 33 14.29 -1.85 1.81
N ALA A 34 13.35 -0.92 1.95
CA ALA A 34 11.93 -1.21 1.93
C ALA A 34 11.44 -1.76 0.57
N TRP A 35 12.01 -1.30 -0.54
CA TRP A 35 11.69 -1.83 -1.87
C TRP A 35 12.18 -3.26 -2.05
N ILE A 36 13.42 -3.55 -1.69
CA ILE A 36 14.00 -4.89 -1.81
C ILE A 36 13.28 -5.88 -0.90
N VAL A 37 13.13 -5.55 0.39
CA VAL A 37 12.43 -6.40 1.37
C VAL A 37 10.97 -6.63 0.94
N GLY A 38 10.26 -5.58 0.54
CA GLY A 38 8.89 -5.70 0.04
C GLY A 38 8.78 -6.53 -1.23
N GLY A 39 9.75 -6.44 -2.15
CA GLY A 39 9.84 -7.29 -3.34
C GLY A 39 10.04 -8.76 -2.99
N LEU A 40 10.96 -9.07 -2.08
CA LEU A 40 11.20 -10.43 -1.59
C LEU A 40 9.96 -11.01 -0.90
N LEU A 41 9.27 -10.24 -0.07
CA LEU A 41 8.02 -10.66 0.58
C LEU A 41 6.94 -11.03 -0.45
N ILE A 42 6.79 -10.25 -1.52
CA ILE A 42 5.84 -10.59 -2.61
C ILE A 42 6.21 -11.94 -3.23
N LEU A 43 7.48 -12.16 -3.55
CA LEU A 43 7.93 -13.40 -4.19
C LEU A 43 7.74 -14.61 -3.27
N LEU A 44 8.00 -14.47 -1.97
CA LEU A 44 7.75 -15.52 -0.98
C LEU A 44 6.26 -15.86 -0.88
N LEU A 45 5.38 -14.87 -0.76
CA LEU A 45 3.93 -15.07 -0.69
C LEU A 45 3.38 -15.76 -1.95
N VAL A 46 3.88 -15.40 -3.12
CA VAL A 46 3.48 -16.04 -4.39
C VAL A 46 3.98 -17.48 -4.44
N ARG A 47 5.22 -17.73 -3.99
CA ARG A 47 5.82 -19.08 -3.97
C ARG A 47 5.05 -20.02 -3.05
N GLU A 48 4.72 -19.61 -1.83
CA GLU A 48 3.96 -20.43 -0.89
C GLU A 48 2.58 -20.81 -1.43
N ARG A 49 1.88 -19.88 -2.06
CA ARG A 49 0.59 -20.16 -2.71
C ARG A 49 0.73 -21.15 -3.87
N SER A 50 1.77 -21.00 -4.69
CA SER A 50 2.04 -21.93 -5.80
C SER A 50 2.43 -23.32 -5.29
N ALA A 51 3.13 -23.42 -4.17
CA ALA A 51 3.47 -24.69 -3.53
C ALA A 51 2.22 -25.37 -2.97
N GLY A 52 1.32 -24.63 -2.32
CA GLY A 52 0.02 -25.15 -1.85
C GLY A 52 -0.84 -25.70 -2.97
N VAL A 53 -0.90 -25.02 -4.12
CA VAL A 53 -1.62 -25.50 -5.32
C VAL A 53 -1.00 -26.78 -5.88
N ARG A 54 0.35 -26.89 -5.93
CA ARG A 54 1.06 -28.10 -6.39
C ARG A 54 0.90 -29.29 -5.44
N ALA A 55 0.73 -29.04 -4.14
CA ALA A 55 0.48 -30.09 -3.14
C ALA A 55 -0.96 -30.65 -3.17
N GLY A 56 -1.75 -30.33 -4.20
CA GLY A 56 -3.13 -30.82 -4.35
C GLY A 56 -4.17 -30.04 -3.57
N ALA A 57 -3.75 -29.03 -2.80
CA ALA A 57 -4.66 -28.04 -2.23
C ALA A 57 -4.97 -27.00 -3.31
N ALA A 58 -5.76 -27.38 -4.29
CA ALA A 58 -6.29 -26.47 -5.31
C ALA A 58 -7.25 -25.49 -4.63
N ALA A 59 -6.69 -24.48 -3.98
CA ALA A 59 -7.46 -23.37 -3.48
C ALA A 59 -7.64 -22.39 -4.66
N PRO A 60 -8.84 -22.26 -5.25
CA PRO A 60 -9.12 -21.21 -6.24
C PRO A 60 -8.77 -19.85 -5.63
N ALA A 61 -8.53 -18.84 -6.47
CA ALA A 61 -8.24 -17.48 -5.99
C ALA A 61 -9.32 -16.93 -5.03
N SER A 62 -10.51 -17.53 -5.04
CA SER A 62 -11.63 -17.30 -4.13
C SER A 62 -11.51 -18.09 -2.81
N ALA A 63 -10.54 -19.01 -2.65
CA ALA A 63 -10.37 -19.72 -1.40
C ALA A 63 -9.86 -18.76 -0.34
N GLY A 64 -10.54 -18.79 0.81
CA GLY A 64 -10.33 -17.88 1.92
C GLY A 64 -11.62 -17.22 2.35
N ARG A 65 -11.54 -16.48 3.44
CA ARG A 65 -12.70 -15.79 4.03
C ARG A 65 -13.15 -14.65 3.11
N ALA A 66 -14.46 -14.52 2.96
CA ALA A 66 -15.06 -13.38 2.29
C ALA A 66 -14.96 -12.12 3.18
N LEU A 67 -15.12 -10.94 2.58
CA LEU A 67 -15.02 -9.65 3.27
C LEU A 67 -16.05 -9.51 4.40
N GLU A 68 -17.23 -10.10 4.23
CA GLU A 68 -18.35 -10.08 5.19
C GLU A 68 -18.00 -10.81 6.49
N SER A 69 -17.07 -11.77 6.44
CA SER A 69 -16.60 -12.52 7.61
C SER A 69 -15.45 -11.84 8.36
N LEU A 70 -15.08 -10.61 7.96
CA LEU A 70 -13.99 -9.85 8.56
C LEU A 70 -14.35 -9.46 10.01
N THR A 71 -13.59 -9.98 10.97
CA THR A 71 -13.72 -9.61 12.38
C THR A 71 -12.89 -8.37 12.71
N TRP A 72 -13.26 -7.66 13.78
CA TRP A 72 -12.49 -6.51 14.26
C TRP A 72 -11.03 -6.86 14.61
N ARG A 73 -10.76 -8.10 15.04
CA ARG A 73 -9.38 -8.55 15.34
C ARG A 73 -8.53 -8.65 14.09
N ILE A 74 -9.08 -9.19 13.01
CA ILE A 74 -8.42 -9.26 11.71
C ILE A 74 -8.21 -7.83 11.16
N ALA A 75 -9.22 -6.97 11.28
CA ALA A 75 -9.14 -5.57 10.87
C ALA A 75 -8.03 -4.82 11.63
N LEU A 76 -7.95 -5.00 12.95
CA LEU A 76 -6.89 -4.41 13.78
C LEU A 76 -5.50 -4.91 13.35
N ALA A 77 -5.34 -6.22 13.11
CA ALA A 77 -4.06 -6.77 12.67
C ALA A 77 -3.63 -6.24 11.29
N ILE A 78 -4.59 -6.07 10.35
CA ILE A 78 -4.31 -5.41 9.06
C ILE A 78 -3.94 -3.94 9.28
N GLY A 79 -4.59 -3.24 10.21
CA GLY A 79 -4.28 -1.86 10.57
C GLY A 79 -2.88 -1.69 11.18
N LEU A 80 -2.45 -2.63 12.03
CA LEU A 80 -1.09 -2.67 12.57
C LEU A 80 -0.05 -2.92 11.46
N ALA A 81 -0.35 -3.83 10.53
CA ALA A 81 0.49 -4.02 9.34
C ALA A 81 0.54 -2.75 8.46
N GLN A 82 -0.59 -2.03 8.31
CA GLN A 82 -0.61 -0.74 7.64
C GLN A 82 0.27 0.31 8.32
N ALA A 83 0.36 0.31 9.65
CA ALA A 83 1.19 1.25 10.39
C ALA A 83 2.68 1.12 10.01
N VAL A 84 3.17 -0.08 9.68
CA VAL A 84 4.52 -0.27 9.14
C VAL A 84 4.71 0.46 7.79
N ALA A 85 3.65 0.64 7.03
CA ALA A 85 3.69 1.32 5.73
C ALA A 85 3.73 2.86 5.83
N VAL A 86 3.79 3.44 7.02
CA VAL A 86 4.21 4.83 7.27
C VAL A 86 5.68 5.01 6.87
N TRP A 87 6.46 3.93 6.92
CA TRP A 87 7.84 3.93 6.42
C TRP A 87 7.86 4.08 4.90
N PRO A 88 8.60 5.08 4.36
CA PRO A 88 8.71 5.32 2.93
C PRO A 88 9.27 4.10 2.19
N GLY A 89 8.67 3.79 1.03
CA GLY A 89 9.07 2.61 0.26
C GLY A 89 8.34 1.32 0.65
N VAL A 90 7.76 1.20 1.85
CA VAL A 90 6.85 0.10 2.19
C VAL A 90 5.51 0.36 1.50
N SER A 91 5.14 -0.42 0.53
CA SER A 91 3.84 -0.27 -0.12
C SER A 91 2.70 -0.54 0.87
N ARG A 92 1.85 0.46 1.13
CA ARG A 92 0.69 0.33 2.01
C ARG A 92 -0.24 -0.80 1.54
N SER A 93 -0.56 -0.83 0.24
CA SER A 93 -1.40 -1.89 -0.32
C SER A 93 -0.75 -3.27 -0.17
N LEU A 94 0.58 -3.36 -0.35
CA LEU A 94 1.29 -4.62 -0.11
C LEU A 94 1.14 -5.07 1.34
N ALA A 95 1.38 -4.19 2.31
CA ALA A 95 1.29 -4.52 3.73
C ALA A 95 -0.11 -4.99 4.12
N THR A 96 -1.15 -4.27 3.69
CA THR A 96 -2.54 -4.60 4.03
C THR A 96 -3.06 -5.84 3.30
N ILE A 97 -2.73 -6.02 2.01
CA ILE A 97 -3.10 -7.22 1.25
C ILE A 97 -2.37 -8.43 1.82
N ALA A 98 -1.05 -8.35 2.03
CA ALA A 98 -0.26 -9.45 2.60
C ALA A 98 -0.81 -9.87 3.97
N ALA A 99 -1.05 -8.92 4.87
CA ALA A 99 -1.65 -9.19 6.17
C ALA A 99 -3.03 -9.86 6.05
N GLY A 100 -3.90 -9.34 5.18
CA GLY A 100 -5.22 -9.94 4.94
C GLY A 100 -5.12 -11.39 4.47
N LEU A 101 -4.20 -11.66 3.54
CA LEU A 101 -3.94 -13.01 3.02
C LEU A 101 -3.38 -13.97 4.07
N LEU A 102 -2.45 -13.51 4.91
CA LEU A 102 -1.88 -14.29 6.02
C LEU A 102 -2.92 -14.60 7.10
N LEU A 103 -3.89 -13.69 7.28
CA LEU A 103 -5.01 -13.87 8.22
C LEU A 103 -6.19 -14.65 7.62
N GLY A 104 -6.01 -15.22 6.42
CA GLY A 104 -6.95 -16.15 5.80
C GLY A 104 -8.04 -15.48 4.95
N LEU A 105 -7.93 -14.21 4.60
CA LEU A 105 -8.81 -13.59 3.60
C LEU A 105 -8.54 -14.14 2.19
N SER A 106 -9.58 -14.23 1.38
CA SER A 106 -9.42 -14.47 -0.05
C SER A 106 -8.73 -13.29 -0.73
N VAL A 107 -8.11 -13.51 -1.91
CA VAL A 107 -7.45 -12.43 -2.65
C VAL A 107 -8.40 -11.27 -2.95
N PRO A 108 -9.61 -11.51 -3.48
CA PRO A 108 -10.56 -10.43 -3.73
C PRO A 108 -10.89 -9.65 -2.45
N ALA A 109 -11.19 -10.34 -1.34
CA ALA A 109 -11.52 -9.70 -0.07
C ALA A 109 -10.36 -8.86 0.51
N ALA A 110 -9.13 -9.38 0.46
CA ALA A 110 -7.95 -8.65 0.92
C ALA A 110 -7.66 -7.40 0.07
N VAL A 111 -7.83 -7.50 -1.26
CA VAL A 111 -7.66 -6.39 -2.19
C VAL A 111 -8.75 -5.34 -1.97
N GLU A 112 -10.01 -5.74 -1.90
CA GLU A 112 -11.14 -4.84 -1.68
C GLU A 112 -11.02 -4.10 -0.34
N PHE A 113 -10.74 -4.82 0.76
CA PHE A 113 -10.51 -4.20 2.06
C PHE A 113 -9.34 -3.22 2.04
N SER A 114 -8.23 -3.59 1.38
CA SER A 114 -7.06 -2.72 1.22
C SER A 114 -7.40 -1.42 0.47
N PHE A 115 -8.21 -1.47 -0.57
CA PHE A 115 -8.63 -0.28 -1.31
C PHE A 115 -9.56 0.61 -0.50
N LEU A 116 -10.55 0.03 0.19
CA LEU A 116 -11.47 0.78 1.06
C LEU A 116 -10.72 1.46 2.20
N LEU A 117 -9.80 0.72 2.85
CA LEU A 117 -8.95 1.26 3.89
C LEU A 117 -8.02 2.35 3.35
N GLY A 118 -7.56 2.18 2.11
CA GLY A 118 -6.79 3.16 1.38
C GLY A 118 -7.51 4.46 1.11
N LEU A 119 -8.74 4.37 0.66
CA LEU A 119 -9.59 5.53 0.42
C LEU A 119 -9.80 6.31 1.72
N LEU A 120 -10.09 5.62 2.83
CA LEU A 120 -10.24 6.24 4.14
C LEU A 120 -8.95 6.90 4.60
N THR A 121 -7.81 6.19 4.52
CA THR A 121 -6.52 6.67 5.03
C THR A 121 -6.00 7.87 4.22
N LEU A 122 -6.03 7.77 2.88
CA LEU A 122 -5.56 8.85 2.02
C LEU A 122 -6.54 10.03 2.02
N GLY A 123 -7.85 9.76 2.08
CA GLY A 123 -8.86 10.79 2.22
C GLY A 123 -8.69 11.60 3.51
N ALA A 124 -8.46 10.92 4.64
CA ALA A 124 -8.20 11.57 5.92
C ALA A 124 -6.89 12.39 5.89
N ALA A 125 -5.81 11.82 5.32
CA ALA A 125 -4.53 12.52 5.19
C ALA A 125 -4.66 13.75 4.29
N THR A 126 -5.33 13.64 3.15
CA THR A 126 -5.57 14.76 2.23
C THR A 126 -6.43 15.84 2.88
N GLY A 127 -7.47 15.44 3.61
CA GLY A 127 -8.30 16.39 4.37
C GLY A 127 -7.51 17.13 5.44
N TYR A 128 -6.68 16.43 6.18
CA TYR A 128 -5.79 17.03 7.19
C TYR A 128 -4.82 18.05 6.58
N GLU A 129 -4.14 17.69 5.48
CA GLU A 129 -3.22 18.60 4.78
C GLU A 129 -3.97 19.80 4.15
N ALA A 130 -5.16 19.58 3.63
CA ALA A 130 -5.97 20.67 3.07
C ALA A 130 -6.36 21.69 4.13
N VAL A 131 -6.67 21.26 5.36
CA VAL A 131 -6.97 22.17 6.48
C VAL A 131 -5.70 22.86 6.97
N LYS A 132 -4.58 22.12 7.08
CA LYS A 132 -3.31 22.63 7.62
C LYS A 132 -2.62 23.61 6.68
N SER A 133 -2.52 23.28 5.39
CA SER A 133 -1.69 23.98 4.41
C SER A 133 -2.48 24.54 3.22
N GLY A 134 -3.81 24.40 3.23
CA GLY A 134 -4.65 24.81 2.08
C GLY A 134 -4.54 26.29 1.74
N GLY A 135 -4.42 27.17 2.75
CA GLY A 135 -4.21 28.60 2.54
C GLY A 135 -2.90 28.92 1.81
N GLU A 136 -1.81 28.25 2.21
CA GLU A 136 -0.49 28.42 1.57
C GLU A 136 -0.49 27.89 0.13
N ILE A 137 -1.14 26.75 -0.10
CA ILE A 137 -1.27 26.15 -1.43
C ILE A 137 -2.05 27.07 -2.36
N VAL A 138 -3.17 27.64 -1.88
CA VAL A 138 -3.98 28.58 -2.66
C VAL A 138 -3.24 29.88 -2.91
N ALA A 139 -2.49 30.38 -1.94
CA ALA A 139 -1.70 31.60 -2.10
C ALA A 139 -0.55 31.40 -3.13
N ALA A 140 0.10 30.23 -3.13
CA ALA A 140 1.21 29.93 -4.02
C ALA A 140 0.76 29.58 -5.47
N PHE A 141 -0.33 28.84 -5.63
CA PHE A 141 -0.72 28.23 -6.91
C PHE A 141 -2.09 28.67 -7.43
N GLY A 142 -2.80 29.51 -6.69
CA GLY A 142 -4.20 29.84 -6.97
C GLY A 142 -5.15 28.65 -6.73
N VAL A 143 -6.45 28.85 -6.88
CA VAL A 143 -7.48 27.82 -6.64
C VAL A 143 -7.56 26.78 -7.77
N VAL A 144 -7.35 27.24 -9.02
CA VAL A 144 -7.54 26.40 -10.23
C VAL A 144 -6.53 25.24 -10.28
N THR A 145 -5.27 25.50 -9.97
CA THR A 145 -4.18 24.50 -10.08
C THR A 145 -4.42 23.28 -9.18
N PRO A 146 -4.73 23.44 -7.87
CA PRO A 146 -5.06 22.31 -7.00
C PRO A 146 -6.31 21.54 -7.46
N ILE A 147 -7.33 22.21 -7.96
CA ILE A 147 -8.56 21.57 -8.48
C ILE A 147 -8.24 20.73 -9.71
N VAL A 148 -7.51 21.27 -10.68
CA VAL A 148 -7.07 20.52 -11.87
C VAL A 148 -6.22 19.32 -11.47
N GLY A 149 -5.25 19.52 -10.58
CA GLY A 149 -4.41 18.44 -10.04
C GLY A 149 -5.25 17.33 -9.38
N PHE A 150 -6.24 17.70 -8.57
CA PHE A 150 -7.14 16.74 -7.94
C PHE A 150 -7.96 15.93 -8.95
N VAL A 151 -8.55 16.59 -9.96
CA VAL A 151 -9.35 15.92 -11.00
C VAL A 151 -8.48 14.96 -11.82
N VAL A 152 -7.30 15.41 -12.25
CA VAL A 152 -6.35 14.57 -13.02
C VAL A 152 -5.90 13.37 -12.18
N ALA A 153 -5.57 13.58 -10.91
CA ALA A 153 -5.19 12.50 -10.00
C ALA A 153 -6.34 11.51 -9.79
N ALA A 154 -7.56 11.98 -9.59
CA ALA A 154 -8.74 11.14 -9.41
C ALA A 154 -9.02 10.26 -10.64
N VAL A 155 -9.00 10.85 -11.84
CA VAL A 155 -9.20 10.13 -13.11
C VAL A 155 -8.09 9.11 -13.32
N SER A 156 -6.82 9.50 -13.12
CA SER A 156 -5.67 8.61 -13.26
C SER A 156 -5.73 7.44 -12.27
N ALA A 157 -6.08 7.70 -11.01
CA ALA A 157 -6.26 6.68 -9.99
C ALA A 157 -7.38 5.69 -10.36
N PHE A 158 -8.53 6.19 -10.81
CA PHE A 158 -9.65 5.36 -11.25
C PHE A 158 -9.24 4.41 -12.39
N LEU A 159 -8.58 4.94 -13.42
CA LEU A 159 -8.10 4.15 -14.55
C LEU A 159 -7.04 3.12 -14.13
N ALA A 160 -6.10 3.52 -13.28
CA ALA A 160 -5.05 2.65 -12.77
C ALA A 160 -5.61 1.49 -11.93
N VAL A 161 -6.57 1.77 -11.03
CA VAL A 161 -7.23 0.75 -10.20
C VAL A 161 -8.01 -0.23 -11.08
N ARG A 162 -8.80 0.27 -12.03
CA ARG A 162 -9.57 -0.56 -12.96
C ARG A 162 -8.65 -1.49 -13.78
N TRP A 163 -7.56 -0.92 -14.31
CA TRP A 163 -6.55 -1.70 -15.05
C TRP A 163 -5.90 -2.75 -14.16
N MET A 164 -5.45 -2.37 -12.95
CA MET A 164 -4.75 -3.28 -12.04
C MET A 164 -5.64 -4.43 -11.56
N VAL A 165 -6.90 -4.17 -11.22
CA VAL A 165 -7.86 -5.22 -10.84
C VAL A 165 -8.07 -6.21 -11.98
N SER A 166 -8.22 -5.71 -13.22
CA SER A 166 -8.33 -6.57 -14.41
C SER A 166 -7.06 -7.40 -14.62
N TRP A 167 -5.91 -6.79 -14.50
CA TRP A 167 -4.60 -7.41 -14.68
C TRP A 167 -4.33 -8.52 -13.64
N LEU A 168 -4.68 -8.29 -12.36
CA LEU A 168 -4.51 -9.25 -11.28
C LEU A 168 -5.39 -10.51 -11.42
N LYS A 169 -6.45 -10.47 -12.22
CA LYS A 169 -7.28 -11.65 -12.51
C LYS A 169 -6.55 -12.68 -13.36
N THR A 170 -5.57 -12.25 -14.17
CA THR A 170 -4.90 -13.09 -15.18
C THR A 170 -3.40 -13.24 -14.94
N ARG A 171 -2.78 -12.40 -14.14
CA ARG A 171 -1.33 -12.32 -13.96
C ARG A 171 -0.91 -12.50 -12.51
N SER A 172 0.31 -13.00 -12.33
CA SER A 172 0.90 -13.19 -11.00
C SER A 172 1.39 -11.86 -10.41
N LEU A 173 1.26 -11.73 -9.10
CA LEU A 173 1.88 -10.64 -8.32
C LEU A 173 3.42 -10.66 -8.35
N SER A 174 4.05 -11.77 -8.79
CA SER A 174 5.52 -11.90 -8.85
C SER A 174 6.19 -10.81 -9.69
N VAL A 175 5.53 -10.31 -10.75
CA VAL A 175 6.05 -9.21 -11.58
C VAL A 175 6.31 -7.95 -10.73
N PHE A 176 5.42 -7.63 -9.79
CA PHE A 176 5.62 -6.51 -8.86
C PHE A 176 6.78 -6.75 -7.89
N GLY A 177 7.00 -8.01 -7.47
CA GLY A 177 8.15 -8.39 -6.64
C GLY A 177 9.46 -8.12 -7.38
N TRP A 178 9.59 -8.62 -8.59
CA TRP A 178 10.79 -8.39 -9.43
C TRP A 178 11.00 -6.94 -9.79
N TYR A 179 9.92 -6.21 -10.14
CA TYR A 179 9.99 -4.77 -10.39
C TYR A 179 10.56 -4.00 -9.20
N ARG A 180 10.08 -4.28 -7.97
CA ARG A 180 10.55 -3.61 -6.75
C ARG A 180 12.02 -3.91 -6.47
N ILE A 181 12.45 -5.16 -6.63
CA ILE A 181 13.85 -5.55 -6.45
C ILE A 181 14.73 -4.87 -7.50
N GLY A 182 14.30 -4.88 -8.76
CA GLY A 182 15.05 -4.26 -9.87
C GLY A 182 15.23 -2.76 -9.68
N ILE A 183 14.16 -2.02 -9.35
CA ILE A 183 14.25 -0.58 -9.06
C ILE A 183 15.08 -0.31 -7.81
N GLY A 184 14.91 -1.10 -6.74
CA GLY A 184 15.71 -0.97 -5.52
C GLY A 184 17.21 -1.17 -5.79
N ALA A 185 17.57 -2.20 -6.55
CA ALA A 185 18.93 -2.46 -6.94
C ALA A 185 19.51 -1.35 -7.86
N LEU A 186 18.71 -0.86 -8.81
CA LEU A 186 19.11 0.24 -9.69
C LEU A 186 19.40 1.52 -8.88
N VAL A 187 18.48 1.91 -7.99
CA VAL A 187 18.67 3.12 -7.17
C VAL A 187 19.84 2.96 -6.21
N ALA A 188 20.04 1.78 -5.62
CA ALA A 188 21.22 1.48 -4.81
C ALA A 188 22.51 1.67 -5.61
N ALA A 189 22.59 1.13 -6.83
CA ALA A 189 23.74 1.28 -7.70
C ALA A 189 24.00 2.76 -8.05
N LEU A 190 22.97 3.50 -8.48
CA LEU A 190 23.10 4.92 -8.82
C LEU A 190 23.56 5.76 -7.62
N THR A 191 23.11 5.42 -6.41
CA THR A 191 23.56 6.10 -5.18
C THR A 191 25.01 5.78 -4.85
N LEU A 192 25.43 4.50 -5.00
CA LEU A 192 26.83 4.09 -4.80
C LEU A 192 27.79 4.76 -5.79
N PHE A 193 27.36 4.90 -7.05
CA PHE A 193 28.12 5.63 -8.07
C PHE A 193 28.00 7.17 -7.96
N ARG A 194 27.34 7.69 -6.91
CA ARG A 194 27.13 9.12 -6.65
C ARG A 194 26.40 9.88 -7.77
N VAL A 195 25.61 9.17 -8.58
CA VAL A 195 24.77 9.76 -9.62
C VAL A 195 23.54 10.43 -8.99
N VAL A 196 23.03 9.86 -7.90
CA VAL A 196 21.92 10.38 -7.08
C VAL A 196 22.42 10.58 -5.66
N LYS A 197 22.09 11.73 -5.06
CA LYS A 197 22.43 12.11 -3.68
C LYS A 197 21.18 12.10 -2.81
#